data_b82f848d8436da5c11f6ffe97ae17ec8
#
_entry.id   b82f848d8436da5c11f6ffe97ae17ec8
#
_cell.length_a   1.000
_cell.length_b   1.000
_cell.length_c   1.000
_cell.angle_alpha   90.00
_cell.angle_beta   90.00
_cell.angle_gamma   90.00
#
_symmetry.space_group_name_H-M   'P 1'
#
loop_
_entity.id
_entity.type
_entity.pdbx_description
1 polymer ?
#
loop_
_entity_poly.entity_id
_entity_poly.type
_entity_poly.pdbx_seq_one_letter_code
_entity_poly.pdbx_strand_id
1 'polypeptide(L)'
;MQVLSPPSVEVDTRNNQILRVLTDKNCLAILSTTKENAMTASMIYSCCNISPSTAYRKLKLLQKLNLLRVTYTIQPNSTKSKLFQCKVTRINILLYEKQLRINSDFIPLE
;
A
#
# COMPACT_ATOMS: atom_id res chain seq x y z
N MET A 1 -9.25 -9.56 41.12
CA MET A 1 -9.49 -9.51 39.71
C MET A 1 -8.22 -9.10 38.99
N GLN A 2 -7.90 -9.82 37.99
CA GLN A 2 -6.76 -9.43 37.21
C GLN A 2 -6.99 -8.08 36.57
N VAL A 3 -5.93 -7.37 36.38
CA VAL A 3 -6.03 -6.16 35.63
C VAL A 3 -6.48 -6.50 34.27
N LEU A 4 -7.50 -5.86 33.91
CA LEU A 4 -7.98 -6.04 32.62
C LEU A 4 -7.32 -5.05 31.75
N SER A 5 -6.42 -5.54 30.96
CA SER A 5 -6.19 -4.82 29.74
C SER A 5 -7.54 -4.79 29.03
N PRO A 6 -7.85 -3.70 28.36
CA PRO A 6 -9.05 -3.68 27.52
C PRO A 6 -9.04 -4.90 26.62
N PRO A 7 -10.20 -5.49 26.32
CA PRO A 7 -10.22 -6.64 25.44
C PRO A 7 -9.49 -6.25 24.16
N SER A 8 -8.43 -6.97 23.86
CA SER A 8 -7.66 -6.69 22.67
C SER A 8 -8.41 -7.17 21.44
N VAL A 9 -8.41 -6.35 20.43
CA VAL A 9 -8.88 -6.74 19.12
C VAL A 9 -7.80 -7.58 18.48
N GLU A 10 -8.16 -8.75 18.00
CA GLU A 10 -7.22 -9.61 17.31
C GLU A 10 -6.95 -9.03 15.92
N VAL A 11 -5.70 -8.70 15.67
CA VAL A 11 -5.27 -8.18 14.40
C VAL A 11 -4.02 -8.96 13.99
N ASP A 12 -4.08 -9.64 12.87
CA ASP A 12 -2.92 -10.37 12.39
C ASP A 12 -1.84 -9.39 11.89
N THR A 13 -0.67 -9.91 11.61
CA THR A 13 0.47 -9.08 11.20
C THR A 13 0.16 -8.29 9.93
N ARG A 14 -0.47 -8.91 8.96
CA ARG A 14 -0.81 -8.24 7.70
C ARG A 14 -1.81 -7.11 7.91
N ASN A 15 -2.86 -7.38 8.68
CA ASN A 15 -3.87 -6.37 8.97
C ASN A 15 -3.28 -5.19 9.75
N ASN A 16 -2.39 -5.47 10.68
CA ASN A 16 -1.70 -4.42 11.41
C ASN A 16 -0.86 -3.54 10.48
N GLN A 17 -0.17 -4.15 9.53
CA GLN A 17 0.61 -3.40 8.55
C GLN A 17 -0.28 -2.56 7.64
N ILE A 18 -1.44 -3.08 7.23
CA ILE A 18 -2.39 -2.32 6.44
C ILE A 18 -2.91 -1.11 7.21
N LEU A 19 -3.22 -1.30 8.50
CA LEU A 19 -3.65 -0.18 9.34
C LEU A 19 -2.58 0.90 9.42
N ARG A 20 -1.32 0.51 9.55
CA ARG A 20 -0.20 1.46 9.56
C ARG A 20 -0.09 2.22 8.25
N VAL A 21 -0.28 1.54 7.14
CA VAL A 21 -0.25 2.17 5.82
C VAL A 21 -1.36 3.21 5.70
N LEU A 22 -2.55 2.89 6.19
CA LEU A 22 -3.70 3.80 6.12
C LEU A 22 -3.51 5.06 6.97
N THR A 23 -2.63 5.03 7.94
CA THR A 23 -2.31 6.19 8.77
C THR A 23 -1.03 6.90 8.33
N ASP A 24 -0.35 6.38 7.32
CA ASP A 24 0.91 6.93 6.81
C ASP A 24 0.60 7.82 5.62
N LYS A 25 0.84 9.11 5.76
CA LYS A 25 0.51 10.07 4.70
C LYS A 25 1.28 9.82 3.41
N ASN A 26 2.51 9.33 3.51
CA ASN A 26 3.32 9.06 2.34
C ASN A 26 2.80 7.84 1.57
N CYS A 27 2.40 6.80 2.30
CA CYS A 27 1.77 5.63 1.67
C CYS A 27 0.47 6.01 0.98
N LEU A 28 -0.37 6.81 1.64
CA LEU A 28 -1.63 7.24 1.04
C LEU A 28 -1.38 8.11 -0.19
N ALA A 29 -0.38 8.98 -0.15
CA ALA A 29 -0.02 9.80 -1.30
C ALA A 29 0.42 8.93 -2.48
N ILE A 30 1.23 7.92 -2.23
CA ILE A 30 1.68 7.00 -3.27
C ILE A 30 0.50 6.25 -3.88
N LEU A 31 -0.37 5.69 -3.05
CA LEU A 31 -1.52 4.96 -3.54
C LEU A 31 -2.45 5.87 -4.36
N SER A 32 -2.69 7.08 -3.88
CA SER A 32 -3.54 8.05 -4.56
C SER A 32 -2.93 8.49 -5.90
N THR A 33 -1.65 8.78 -5.91
CA THR A 33 -0.94 9.27 -7.10
C THR A 33 -0.89 8.20 -8.19
N THR A 34 -0.75 6.94 -7.82
CA THR A 34 -0.61 5.83 -8.78
C THR A 34 -1.94 5.17 -9.12
N LYS A 35 -3.05 5.70 -8.64
CA LYS A 35 -4.35 5.07 -8.84
C LYS A 35 -4.75 5.05 -10.31
N GLU A 36 -4.62 6.17 -11.00
CA GLU A 36 -5.05 6.30 -12.39
C GLU A 36 -3.97 5.90 -13.39
N ASN A 37 -2.70 6.10 -13.02
CA ASN A 37 -1.58 5.89 -13.94
C ASN A 37 -0.46 5.13 -13.25
N ALA A 38 0.09 4.15 -13.96
CA ALA A 38 1.31 3.50 -13.52
C ALA A 38 2.48 4.48 -13.62
N MET A 39 3.34 4.49 -12.62
CA MET A 39 4.42 5.47 -12.51
C MET A 39 5.71 4.80 -12.07
N THR A 40 6.83 5.34 -12.56
CA THR A 40 8.15 4.93 -12.08
C THR A 40 8.38 5.45 -10.67
N ALA A 41 9.35 4.88 -9.96
CA ALA A 41 9.70 5.36 -8.63
C ALA A 41 10.08 6.83 -8.64
N SER A 42 10.86 7.27 -9.63
CA SER A 42 11.28 8.66 -9.71
C SER A 42 10.11 9.62 -9.92
N MET A 43 9.15 9.23 -10.73
CA MET A 43 7.92 10.01 -10.89
C MET A 43 7.16 10.12 -9.58
N ILE A 44 7.08 9.01 -8.84
CA ILE A 44 6.37 8.96 -7.57
C ILE A 44 7.01 9.87 -6.54
N TYR A 45 8.33 9.75 -6.33
CA TYR A 45 8.94 10.57 -5.28
C TYR A 45 9.00 12.05 -5.65
N SER A 46 9.02 12.37 -6.93
CA SER A 46 8.90 13.77 -7.36
C SER A 46 7.47 14.30 -7.14
N CYS A 47 6.46 13.54 -7.53
CA CYS A 47 5.06 13.95 -7.36
C CYS A 47 4.66 14.04 -5.90
N CYS A 48 5.11 13.11 -5.08
CA CYS A 48 4.76 13.08 -3.66
C CYS A 48 5.67 13.96 -2.80
N ASN A 49 6.71 14.52 -3.40
CA ASN A 49 7.67 15.37 -2.70
C ASN A 49 8.28 14.66 -1.49
N ILE A 50 8.77 13.46 -1.70
CA ILE A 50 9.44 12.66 -0.67
C ILE A 50 10.82 12.27 -1.17
N SER A 51 11.69 11.88 -0.23
CA SER A 51 13.04 11.46 -0.60
C SER A 51 12.99 10.13 -1.35
N PRO A 52 13.97 9.86 -2.24
CA PRO A 52 14.03 8.56 -2.92
C PRO A 52 14.07 7.39 -1.95
N SER A 53 14.84 7.47 -0.87
CA SER A 53 14.93 6.37 0.10
C SER A 53 13.60 6.10 0.78
N THR A 54 12.86 7.16 1.13
CA THR A 54 11.52 7.00 1.69
C THR A 54 10.58 6.36 0.68
N ALA A 55 10.62 6.83 -0.56
CA ALA A 55 9.76 6.28 -1.62
C ALA A 55 10.01 4.79 -1.82
N TYR A 56 11.26 4.38 -1.97
CA TYR A 56 11.59 2.97 -2.20
C TYR A 56 11.15 2.10 -1.02
N ARG A 57 11.33 2.57 0.19
CA ARG A 57 10.93 1.84 1.37
C ARG A 57 9.41 1.65 1.42
N LYS A 58 8.66 2.71 1.13
CA LYS A 58 7.19 2.65 1.12
C LYS A 58 6.67 1.80 -0.05
N LEU A 59 7.28 1.92 -1.22
CA LEU A 59 6.90 1.10 -2.37
C LEU A 59 7.10 -0.38 -2.09
N LYS A 60 8.20 -0.73 -1.44
CA LYS A 60 8.46 -2.13 -1.07
C LYS A 60 7.41 -2.64 -0.11
N LEU A 61 7.04 -1.84 0.89
CA LEU A 61 6.01 -2.22 1.85
C LEU A 61 4.66 -2.40 1.17
N LEU A 62 4.25 -1.43 0.34
CA LEU A 62 2.97 -1.49 -0.35
C LEU A 62 2.89 -2.68 -1.31
N GLN A 63 3.98 -3.00 -1.96
CA GLN A 63 4.06 -4.16 -2.84
C GLN A 63 3.94 -5.46 -2.04
N LYS A 64 4.62 -5.53 -0.90
CA LYS A 64 4.56 -6.68 -0.02
C LYS A 64 3.14 -6.93 0.48
N LEU A 65 2.39 -5.87 0.76
CA LEU A 65 1.00 -5.96 1.20
C LEU A 65 0.02 -6.18 0.05
N ASN A 66 0.52 -6.30 -1.16
CA ASN A 66 -0.30 -6.55 -2.35
C ASN A 66 -1.25 -5.39 -2.68
N LEU A 67 -0.83 -4.18 -2.37
CA LEU A 67 -1.62 -2.97 -2.65
C LEU A 67 -1.17 -2.27 -3.93
N LEU A 68 0.01 -2.63 -4.44
CA LEU A 68 0.56 -2.11 -5.68
C LEU A 68 0.79 -3.24 -6.68
N ARG A 69 0.48 -2.96 -7.93
CA ARG A 69 0.87 -3.80 -9.05
C ARG A 69 2.18 -3.28 -9.61
N VAL A 70 3.08 -4.19 -9.94
CA VAL A 70 4.35 -3.84 -10.57
C VAL A 70 4.35 -4.40 -11.97
N THR A 71 4.63 -3.53 -12.94
CA THR A 71 4.80 -3.94 -14.34
C THR A 71 6.13 -3.39 -14.83
N TYR A 72 6.53 -3.82 -16.02
CA TYR A 72 7.79 -3.39 -16.60
C TYR A 72 7.54 -2.87 -18.00
N THR A 73 8.26 -1.80 -18.35
CA THR A 73 8.34 -1.35 -19.73
C THR A 73 9.77 -1.47 -20.20
N ILE A 74 9.95 -1.69 -21.50
CA ILE A 74 11.28 -1.74 -22.09
C ILE A 74 11.53 -0.39 -22.75
N GLN A 75 12.59 0.28 -22.32
CA GLN A 75 13.00 1.55 -22.91
C GLN A 75 13.65 1.32 -24.28
N PRO A 76 13.74 2.36 -25.13
CA PRO A 76 14.39 2.23 -26.42
C PRO A 76 15.82 1.71 -26.37
N ASN A 77 16.52 1.94 -25.24
CA ASN A 77 17.89 1.45 -25.05
C ASN A 77 17.93 0.04 -24.43
N SER A 78 16.82 -0.69 -24.46
CA SER A 78 16.66 -2.03 -23.89
C SER A 78 16.73 -2.10 -22.37
N THR A 79 16.67 -0.95 -21.68
CA THR A 79 16.59 -0.92 -20.21
C THR A 79 15.16 -1.14 -19.79
N LYS A 80 14.95 -1.93 -18.73
CA LYS A 80 13.63 -2.11 -18.15
C LYS A 80 13.34 -1.01 -17.15
N SER A 81 12.16 -0.44 -17.22
CA SER A 81 11.66 0.47 -16.18
C SER A 81 10.55 -0.22 -15.44
N LYS A 82 10.62 -0.13 -14.12
CA LYS A 82 9.61 -0.68 -13.23
C LYS A 82 8.51 0.36 -13.03
N LEU A 83 7.27 -0.05 -13.22
CA LEU A 83 6.11 0.82 -13.05
C LEU A 83 5.27 0.30 -11.90
N PHE A 84 4.81 1.21 -11.07
CA PHE A 84 3.97 0.90 -9.91
C PHE A 84 2.60 1.51 -10.09
N GLN A 85 1.58 0.75 -9.80
CA GLN A 85 0.21 1.23 -9.87
C GLN A 85 -0.61 0.66 -8.72
N CYS A 86 -1.41 1.52 -8.09
CA CYS A 86 -2.35 1.09 -7.06
C CYS A 86 -3.39 0.18 -7.70
N LYS A 87 -3.57 -0.99 -7.12
CA LYS A 87 -4.57 -1.95 -7.60
C LYS A 87 -5.76 -2.10 -6.67
N VAL A 88 -5.79 -1.35 -5.59
CA VAL A 88 -6.86 -1.42 -4.61
C VAL A 88 -7.91 -0.37 -4.94
N THR A 89 -9.16 -0.80 -5.06
CA THR A 89 -10.27 0.12 -5.27
C THR A 89 -10.91 0.53 -3.95
N ARG A 90 -10.85 -0.35 -2.95
CA ARG A 90 -11.49 -0.10 -1.67
C ARG A 90 -10.84 -0.94 -0.59
N ILE A 91 -10.73 -0.36 0.60
CA ILE A 91 -10.33 -1.09 1.79
C ILE A 91 -11.47 -0.93 2.79
N ASN A 92 -12.00 -2.06 3.25
CA ASN A 92 -13.06 -2.09 4.22
C ASN A 92 -12.51 -2.55 5.56
N ILE A 93 -12.83 -1.81 6.62
CA ILE A 93 -12.43 -2.16 7.97
C ILE A 93 -13.70 -2.50 8.73
N LEU A 94 -13.77 -3.73 9.22
CA LEU A 94 -14.94 -4.24 9.92
C LEU A 94 -14.51 -4.66 11.31
N LEU A 95 -15.23 -4.18 12.32
CA LEU A 95 -14.97 -4.53 13.70
C LEU A 95 -16.12 -5.42 14.19
N TYR A 96 -15.81 -6.66 14.49
CA TYR A 96 -16.76 -7.63 15.05
C TYR A 96 -16.30 -8.05 16.42
N GLU A 97 -17.06 -7.70 17.45
CA GLU A 97 -16.75 -8.10 18.80
C GLU A 97 -15.27 -7.87 19.12
N LYS A 98 -14.46 -8.93 19.11
CA LYS A 98 -13.03 -8.86 19.41
C LYS A 98 -12.16 -9.04 18.16
N GLN A 99 -12.72 -8.94 16.99
CA GLN A 99 -11.97 -9.11 15.75
C GLN A 99 -12.05 -7.89 14.87
N LEU A 100 -10.93 -7.51 14.34
CA LEU A 100 -10.84 -6.50 13.30
C LEU A 100 -10.57 -7.21 11.97
N ARG A 101 -11.44 -7.00 11.01
CA ARG A 101 -11.27 -7.56 9.67
C ARG A 101 -11.03 -6.48 8.67
N ILE A 102 -10.07 -6.71 7.79
CA ILE A 102 -9.73 -5.79 6.73
C ILE A 102 -9.83 -6.54 5.42
N ASN A 103 -10.68 -6.02 4.55
CA ASN A 103 -10.89 -6.59 3.22
C ASN A 103 -10.53 -5.54 2.18
N SER A 104 -9.86 -5.97 1.12
CA SER A 104 -9.47 -5.10 0.03
C SER A 104 -10.13 -5.55 -1.26
N ASP A 105 -10.69 -4.60 -1.99
CA ASP A 105 -11.21 -4.86 -3.32
C ASP A 105 -10.16 -4.42 -4.32
N PHE A 106 -9.91 -5.24 -5.33
CA PHE A 106 -8.85 -5.00 -6.29
C PHE A 106 -9.41 -4.70 -7.67
N ILE A 107 -8.63 -3.95 -8.43
CA ILE A 107 -8.92 -3.74 -9.85
C ILE A 107 -8.72 -5.07 -10.55
N PRO A 108 -9.69 -5.53 -11.35
CA PRO A 108 -9.52 -6.78 -12.08
C PRO A 108 -8.31 -6.72 -13.00
N LEU A 109 -7.61 -7.84 -13.08
CA LEU A 109 -6.52 -8.01 -14.03
C LEU A 109 -7.12 -8.38 -15.38
N GLU A 110 -6.74 -7.63 -16.38
CA GLU A 110 -7.12 -7.97 -17.73
C GLU A 110 -6.12 -8.91 -18.36
#